data_5ba187c050e5171793743887b50d2569
#
_entry.id   5ba187c050e5171793743887b50d2569
#
_cell.length_a   1.000
_cell.length_b   1.000
_cell.length_c   1.000
_cell.angle_alpha   90.00
_cell.angle_beta   90.00
_cell.angle_gamma   90.00
#
_symmetry.space_group_name_H-M   'P 1'
#
loop_
_entity.id
_entity.type
_entity.pdbx_description
1 polymer ?
#
loop_
_entity_poly.entity_id
_entity_poly.type
_entity_poly.pdbx_seq_one_letter_code
_entity_poly.pdbx_strand_id
1 'polypeptide(L)'
;MLKTLKPSEIARYCDVHQRTVSRWINAGDLKGHKLTGRGNYRVQVIDFIDFLVRHKMPVPQSLSHKPQVLIIDDEANVRSAIRRVLKRSGFDVVEAAGGFEAGTLMHQRKPELITVDLSMPGLSGIEVIRFIRSCEEFKDIKVLVISGMPETQLIDAVNAGADGYICKPFSNDTLIDNVNILFGKNRTLLGV
;
A
#
# COMPACT_ATOMS: atom_id res chain seq x y z
N MET A 1 2.70 9.82 -7.85
CA MET A 1 4.01 10.41 -8.25
C MET A 1 5.03 10.07 -7.17
N LEU A 2 6.08 9.31 -7.50
CA LEU A 2 7.12 8.92 -6.53
C LEU A 2 7.81 10.18 -5.99
N LYS A 3 7.65 10.42 -4.69
CA LYS A 3 8.24 11.60 -4.02
C LYS A 3 9.75 11.42 -3.93
N THR A 4 10.52 12.39 -4.44
CA THR A 4 11.99 12.38 -4.37
C THR A 4 12.50 13.48 -3.43
N LEU A 5 13.64 13.24 -2.79
CA LEU A 5 14.32 14.16 -1.89
C LEU A 5 15.60 14.70 -2.53
N LYS A 6 15.93 15.96 -2.22
CA LYS A 6 17.24 16.57 -2.50
C LYS A 6 18.25 16.19 -1.41
N PRO A 7 19.56 16.17 -1.69
CA PRO A 7 20.57 15.96 -0.64
C PRO A 7 20.46 16.93 0.54
N SER A 8 20.04 18.17 0.30
CA SER A 8 19.82 19.17 1.36
C SER A 8 18.63 18.83 2.28
N GLU A 9 17.59 18.19 1.75
CA GLU A 9 16.45 17.73 2.55
C GLU A 9 16.83 16.53 3.41
N ILE A 10 17.56 15.57 2.84
CA ILE A 10 18.09 14.41 3.56
C ILE A 10 19.05 14.85 4.67
N ALA A 11 19.90 15.83 4.39
CA ALA A 11 20.84 16.40 5.36
C ALA A 11 20.13 16.93 6.61
N ARG A 12 18.97 17.60 6.43
CA ARG A 12 18.13 18.06 7.56
C ARG A 12 17.54 16.91 8.36
N TYR A 13 17.11 15.83 7.70
CA TYR A 13 16.55 14.67 8.39
C TYR A 13 17.56 13.93 9.26
N CYS A 14 18.82 13.91 8.79
CA CYS A 14 19.90 13.18 9.46
C CYS A 14 20.78 14.08 10.35
N ASP A 15 20.49 15.38 10.43
CA ASP A 15 21.31 16.39 11.11
C ASP A 15 22.79 16.34 10.70
N VAL A 16 23.04 16.33 9.38
CA VAL A 16 24.37 16.30 8.79
C VAL A 16 24.52 17.36 7.70
N HIS A 17 25.76 17.65 7.32
CA HIS A 17 26.00 18.53 6.18
C HIS A 17 25.67 17.82 4.85
N GLN A 18 25.13 18.55 3.85
CA GLN A 18 24.73 17.95 2.57
C GLN A 18 25.88 17.27 1.81
N ARG A 19 27.15 17.64 2.06
CA ARG A 19 28.33 16.94 1.51
C ARG A 19 28.43 15.51 2.01
N THR A 20 27.99 15.23 3.24
CA THR A 20 27.94 13.88 3.80
C THR A 20 26.92 13.02 3.02
N VAL A 21 25.75 13.57 2.71
CA VAL A 21 24.74 12.88 1.89
C VAL A 21 25.27 12.59 0.49
N SER A 22 25.94 13.57 -0.14
CA SER A 22 26.57 13.37 -1.45
C SER A 22 27.63 12.27 -1.42
N ARG A 23 28.39 12.16 -0.31
CA ARG A 23 29.37 11.09 -0.11
C ARG A 23 28.69 9.72 0.01
N TRP A 24 27.58 9.59 0.74
CA TRP A 24 26.81 8.35 0.82
C TRP A 24 26.29 7.91 -0.55
N ILE A 25 25.81 8.86 -1.37
CA ILE A 25 25.35 8.56 -2.72
C ILE A 25 26.50 8.12 -3.62
N ASN A 26 27.63 8.82 -3.58
CA ASN A 26 28.81 8.49 -4.41
C ASN A 26 29.44 7.16 -4.01
N ALA A 27 29.38 6.79 -2.73
CA ALA A 27 29.83 5.49 -2.22
C ALA A 27 28.86 4.33 -2.55
N GLY A 28 27.66 4.63 -3.08
CA GLY A 28 26.63 3.63 -3.35
C GLY A 28 25.84 3.18 -2.12
N ASP A 29 26.10 3.75 -0.96
CA ASP A 29 25.46 3.41 0.31
C ASP A 29 24.01 3.94 0.34
N LEU A 30 23.78 5.13 -0.19
CA LEU A 30 22.45 5.70 -0.42
C LEU A 30 22.15 5.73 -1.92
N LYS A 31 21.13 4.99 -2.35
CA LYS A 31 20.73 4.93 -3.74
C LYS A 31 20.14 6.25 -4.22
N GLY A 32 20.80 6.88 -5.18
CA GLY A 32 20.37 8.16 -5.75
C GLY A 32 20.75 8.27 -7.23
N HIS A 33 20.04 9.10 -7.99
CA HIS A 33 20.30 9.36 -9.39
C HIS A 33 20.61 10.84 -9.64
N LYS A 34 21.44 11.13 -10.62
CA LYS A 34 21.70 12.50 -11.08
C LYS A 34 20.63 12.95 -12.06
N LEU A 35 20.16 14.17 -11.91
CA LEU A 35 19.35 14.81 -12.95
C LEU A 35 20.23 15.19 -14.14
N THR A 36 19.76 14.86 -15.34
CA THR A 36 20.43 15.22 -16.60
C THR A 36 20.60 16.75 -16.68
N GLY A 37 21.82 17.21 -16.95
CA GLY A 37 22.15 18.61 -17.24
C GLY A 37 22.52 19.51 -16.06
N ARG A 38 22.26 19.17 -14.78
CA ARG A 38 22.56 20.06 -13.63
C ARG A 38 23.35 19.42 -12.47
N GLY A 39 23.76 18.17 -12.60
CA GLY A 39 24.60 17.50 -11.59
C GLY A 39 23.95 17.27 -10.20
N ASN A 40 22.71 17.66 -10.00
CA ASN A 40 22.00 17.54 -8.72
C ASN A 40 21.43 16.13 -8.53
N TYR A 41 21.73 15.53 -7.37
CA TYR A 41 21.16 14.23 -7.01
C TYR A 41 19.67 14.33 -6.61
N ARG A 42 18.96 13.25 -6.89
CA ARG A 42 17.63 12.93 -6.35
C ARG A 42 17.65 11.53 -5.78
N VAL A 43 17.03 11.38 -4.62
CA VAL A 43 16.88 10.11 -3.90
C VAL A 43 15.39 9.85 -3.75
N GLN A 44 14.93 8.66 -4.09
CA GLN A 44 13.55 8.29 -3.84
C GLN A 44 13.33 8.16 -2.32
N VAL A 45 12.16 8.57 -1.83
CA VAL A 45 11.84 8.48 -0.39
C VAL A 45 11.99 7.06 0.12
N ILE A 46 11.60 6.06 -0.68
CA ILE A 46 11.74 4.65 -0.31
C ILE A 46 13.21 4.22 -0.15
N ASP A 47 14.09 4.65 -1.05
CA ASP A 47 15.54 4.35 -0.95
C ASP A 47 16.17 5.03 0.28
N PHE A 48 15.66 6.21 0.67
CA PHE A 48 16.11 6.90 1.87
C PHE A 48 15.62 6.22 3.15
N ILE A 49 14.36 5.78 3.18
CA ILE A 49 13.82 4.99 4.32
C ILE A 49 14.62 3.70 4.50
N ASP A 50 14.91 2.99 3.40
CA ASP A 50 15.72 1.77 3.43
C ASP A 50 17.14 2.02 3.97
N PHE A 51 17.77 3.13 3.55
CA PHE A 51 19.05 3.59 4.09
C PHE A 51 18.97 3.82 5.61
N LEU A 52 17.94 4.55 6.10
CA LEU A 52 17.76 4.82 7.53
C LEU A 52 17.61 3.51 8.33
N VAL A 53 16.79 2.57 7.83
CA VAL A 53 16.58 1.27 8.48
C VAL A 53 17.87 0.45 8.55
N ARG A 54 18.62 0.34 7.42
CA ARG A 54 19.90 -0.39 7.38
C ARG A 54 20.93 0.18 8.36
N HIS A 55 20.93 1.51 8.54
CA HIS A 55 21.86 2.19 9.47
C HIS A 55 21.28 2.34 10.89
N LYS A 56 20.15 1.69 11.20
CA LYS A 56 19.45 1.76 12.50
C LYS A 56 19.13 3.20 12.94
N MET A 57 18.88 4.08 11.97
CA MET A 57 18.50 5.47 12.21
C MET A 57 16.97 5.58 12.32
N PRO A 58 16.42 6.50 13.14
CA PRO A 58 14.97 6.68 13.23
C PRO A 58 14.39 7.19 11.90
N VAL A 59 13.31 6.56 11.46
CA VAL A 59 12.56 7.02 10.27
C VAL A 59 11.61 8.15 10.69
N PRO A 60 11.78 9.38 10.14
CA PRO A 60 10.87 10.50 10.45
C PRO A 60 9.43 10.19 10.05
N GLN A 61 8.47 10.50 10.92
CA GLN A 61 7.04 10.28 10.65
C GLN A 61 6.56 10.97 9.35
N SER A 62 7.13 12.13 9.00
CA SER A 62 6.82 12.86 7.78
C SER A 62 7.22 12.13 6.48
N LEU A 63 8.09 11.13 6.57
CA LEU A 63 8.51 10.27 5.45
C LEU A 63 7.83 8.92 5.47
N SER A 64 7.27 8.54 6.60
CA SER A 64 6.51 7.31 6.79
C SER A 64 5.15 7.44 6.09
N HIS A 65 5.12 7.28 4.76
CA HIS A 65 3.85 7.11 4.06
C HIS A 65 3.24 5.78 4.50
N LYS A 66 2.11 5.87 5.21
CA LYS A 66 1.30 4.69 5.52
C LYS A 66 0.34 4.48 4.36
N PRO A 67 0.53 3.41 3.57
CA PRO A 67 -0.39 3.15 2.48
C PRO A 67 -1.81 3.03 3.02
N GLN A 68 -2.76 3.67 2.33
CA GLN A 68 -4.15 3.67 2.76
C GLN A 68 -4.89 2.47 2.18
N VAL A 69 -5.59 1.75 3.04
CA VAL A 69 -6.43 0.61 2.70
C VAL A 69 -7.89 0.94 3.03
N LEU A 70 -8.78 0.72 2.07
CA LEU A 70 -10.23 0.77 2.28
C LEU A 70 -10.75 -0.65 2.43
N ILE A 71 -11.44 -0.94 3.53
CA ILE A 71 -12.11 -2.21 3.79
C ILE A 71 -13.58 -2.05 3.43
N ILE A 72 -14.10 -2.91 2.57
CA ILE A 72 -15.52 -2.94 2.15
C ILE A 72 -16.09 -4.32 2.50
N ASP A 73 -16.94 -4.36 3.50
CA ASP A 73 -17.59 -5.60 4.00
C ASP A 73 -18.81 -5.17 4.83
N ASP A 74 -19.94 -5.84 4.72
CA ASP A 74 -21.14 -5.46 5.50
C ASP A 74 -21.06 -5.90 6.97
N GLU A 75 -20.26 -6.93 7.25
CA GLU A 75 -20.04 -7.45 8.60
C GLU A 75 -19.10 -6.60 9.43
N ALA A 76 -19.58 -5.83 10.41
CA ALA A 76 -18.78 -4.96 11.27
C ALA A 76 -17.66 -5.69 12.02
N ASN A 77 -17.90 -6.96 12.42
CA ASN A 77 -16.89 -7.77 13.11
C ASN A 77 -15.72 -8.11 12.20
N VAL A 78 -16.00 -8.45 10.93
CA VAL A 78 -14.99 -8.75 9.91
C VAL A 78 -14.16 -7.50 9.63
N ARG A 79 -14.82 -6.35 9.36
CA ARG A 79 -14.12 -5.06 9.17
C ARG A 79 -13.19 -4.75 10.34
N SER A 80 -13.70 -4.87 11.58
CA SER A 80 -12.91 -4.58 12.79
C SER A 80 -11.71 -5.52 12.95
N ALA A 81 -11.85 -6.80 12.58
CA ALA A 81 -10.76 -7.76 12.61
C ALA A 81 -9.67 -7.40 11.58
N ILE A 82 -10.04 -7.19 10.32
CA ILE A 82 -9.13 -6.80 9.24
C ILE A 82 -8.44 -5.48 9.59
N ARG A 83 -9.17 -4.45 10.03
CA ARG A 83 -8.62 -3.16 10.44
C ARG A 83 -7.54 -3.30 11.51
N ARG A 84 -7.80 -4.10 12.54
CA ARG A 84 -6.85 -4.31 13.64
C ARG A 84 -5.53 -4.88 13.15
N VAL A 85 -5.59 -5.87 12.25
CA VAL A 85 -4.42 -6.51 11.67
C VAL A 85 -3.65 -5.52 10.79
N LEU A 86 -4.33 -4.84 9.87
CA LEU A 86 -3.69 -3.89 8.96
C LEU A 86 -3.08 -2.68 9.67
N LYS A 87 -3.76 -2.11 10.68
CA LYS A 87 -3.20 -1.00 11.48
C LYS A 87 -1.94 -1.40 12.23
N ARG A 88 -1.90 -2.62 12.80
CA ARG A 88 -0.68 -3.15 13.46
C ARG A 88 0.47 -3.33 12.48
N SER A 89 0.17 -3.60 11.22
CA SER A 89 1.15 -3.78 10.14
C SER A 89 1.54 -2.48 9.45
N GLY A 90 1.12 -1.32 9.98
CA GLY A 90 1.58 0.00 9.53
C GLY A 90 0.76 0.63 8.41
N PHE A 91 -0.42 0.09 8.09
CA PHE A 91 -1.34 0.69 7.13
C PHE A 91 -2.25 1.74 7.77
N ASP A 92 -2.63 2.76 7.01
CA ASP A 92 -3.77 3.61 7.33
C ASP A 92 -5.05 2.95 6.77
N VAL A 93 -6.13 2.92 7.59
CA VAL A 93 -7.30 2.10 7.27
C VAL A 93 -8.57 2.91 7.43
N VAL A 94 -9.40 2.89 6.39
CA VAL A 94 -10.78 3.37 6.39
C VAL A 94 -11.73 2.20 6.10
N GLU A 95 -12.97 2.31 6.54
CA GLU A 95 -13.97 1.23 6.48
C GLU A 95 -15.22 1.73 5.78
N ALA A 96 -15.85 0.87 4.99
CA ALA A 96 -17.16 1.05 4.39
C ALA A 96 -18.04 -0.18 4.63
N ALA A 97 -19.28 0.03 4.97
CA ALA A 97 -20.25 -1.05 5.18
C ALA A 97 -20.93 -1.54 3.88
N GLY A 98 -20.60 -0.93 2.73
CA GLY A 98 -21.15 -1.31 1.43
C GLY A 98 -20.63 -0.44 0.30
N GLY A 99 -21.03 -0.77 -0.93
CA GLY A 99 -20.49 -0.17 -2.14
C GLY A 99 -20.76 1.33 -2.28
N PHE A 100 -21.88 1.85 -1.79
CA PHE A 100 -22.20 3.29 -1.86
C PHE A 100 -21.23 4.13 -1.00
N GLU A 101 -21.04 3.73 0.26
CA GLU A 101 -20.09 4.38 1.16
C GLU A 101 -18.66 4.27 0.62
N ALA A 102 -18.32 3.11 0.07
CA ALA A 102 -17.03 2.87 -0.56
C ALA A 102 -16.73 3.85 -1.69
N GLY A 103 -17.69 4.12 -2.58
CA GLY A 103 -17.58 5.09 -3.66
C GLY A 103 -17.20 6.49 -3.15
N THR A 104 -17.88 6.96 -2.10
CA THR A 104 -17.60 8.24 -1.46
C THR A 104 -16.19 8.28 -0.87
N LEU A 105 -15.80 7.21 -0.15
CA LEU A 105 -14.49 7.13 0.49
C LEU A 105 -13.34 6.98 -0.53
N MET A 106 -13.54 6.31 -1.65
CA MET A 106 -12.54 6.24 -2.72
C MET A 106 -12.15 7.62 -3.24
N HIS A 107 -13.12 8.49 -3.52
CA HIS A 107 -12.85 9.86 -3.95
C HIS A 107 -12.18 10.71 -2.88
N GLN A 108 -12.63 10.61 -1.63
CA GLN A 108 -12.11 11.44 -0.54
C GLN A 108 -10.74 11.00 -0.04
N ARG A 109 -10.49 9.71 0.00
CA ARG A 109 -9.31 9.11 0.68
C ARG A 109 -8.25 8.60 -0.27
N LYS A 110 -8.61 8.32 -1.53
CA LYS A 110 -7.70 7.79 -2.57
C LYS A 110 -6.87 6.59 -2.07
N PRO A 111 -7.54 5.49 -1.64
CA PRO A 111 -6.83 4.34 -1.12
C PRO A 111 -5.96 3.71 -2.21
N GLU A 112 -4.85 3.10 -1.80
CA GLU A 112 -3.94 2.39 -2.70
C GLU A 112 -4.33 0.91 -2.83
N LEU A 113 -5.07 0.40 -1.84
CA LEU A 113 -5.61 -0.95 -1.85
C LEU A 113 -7.03 -0.95 -1.28
N ILE A 114 -7.87 -1.79 -1.86
CA ILE A 114 -9.23 -2.07 -1.36
C ILE A 114 -9.32 -3.55 -1.03
N THR A 115 -9.85 -3.89 0.15
CA THR A 115 -10.38 -5.24 0.39
C THR A 115 -11.89 -5.20 0.21
N VAL A 116 -12.47 -6.19 -0.48
CA VAL A 116 -13.90 -6.22 -0.76
C VAL A 116 -14.49 -7.60 -0.54
N ASP A 117 -15.59 -7.67 0.20
CA ASP A 117 -16.42 -8.87 0.22
C ASP A 117 -17.32 -8.94 -1.03
N LEU A 118 -17.59 -10.15 -1.50
CA LEU A 118 -18.48 -10.37 -2.64
C LEU A 118 -19.95 -10.41 -2.22
N SER A 119 -20.23 -10.87 -1.00
CA SER A 119 -21.57 -11.15 -0.50
C SER A 119 -22.12 -10.00 0.35
N MET A 120 -22.31 -8.84 -0.28
CA MET A 120 -22.87 -7.68 0.41
C MET A 120 -24.30 -7.36 -0.08
N PRO A 121 -25.18 -6.87 0.81
CA PRO A 121 -26.51 -6.41 0.39
C PRO A 121 -26.40 -5.18 -0.53
N GLY A 122 -27.26 -5.13 -1.54
CA GLY A 122 -27.31 -4.04 -2.51
C GLY A 122 -26.27 -4.20 -3.63
N LEU A 123 -25.24 -3.40 -3.64
CA LEU A 123 -24.17 -3.48 -4.65
C LEU A 123 -23.20 -4.61 -4.31
N SER A 124 -23.13 -5.63 -5.16
CA SER A 124 -22.22 -6.76 -4.98
C SER A 124 -20.76 -6.38 -5.11
N GLY A 125 -19.84 -7.15 -4.46
CA GLY A 125 -18.41 -6.89 -4.59
C GLY A 125 -17.89 -6.94 -6.03
N ILE A 126 -18.49 -7.79 -6.89
CA ILE A 126 -18.12 -7.85 -8.32
C ILE A 126 -18.49 -6.54 -9.05
N GLU A 127 -19.63 -5.94 -8.73
CA GLU A 127 -20.01 -4.64 -9.29
C GLU A 127 -19.08 -3.52 -8.83
N VAL A 128 -18.66 -3.54 -7.57
CA VAL A 128 -17.64 -2.63 -7.04
C VAL A 128 -16.32 -2.77 -7.82
N ILE A 129 -15.84 -3.99 -8.07
CA ILE A 129 -14.64 -4.26 -8.84
C ILE A 129 -14.74 -3.71 -10.26
N ARG A 130 -15.85 -4.00 -10.95
CA ARG A 130 -16.11 -3.50 -12.32
C ARG A 130 -16.13 -1.98 -12.36
N PHE A 131 -16.77 -1.34 -11.39
CA PHE A 131 -16.78 0.11 -11.26
C PHE A 131 -15.37 0.67 -11.11
N ILE A 132 -14.55 0.11 -10.21
CA ILE A 132 -13.13 0.52 -10.02
C ILE A 132 -12.36 0.44 -11.33
N ARG A 133 -12.51 -0.65 -12.09
CA ARG A 133 -11.77 -0.86 -13.36
C ARG A 133 -12.30 -0.01 -14.52
N SER A 134 -13.56 0.39 -14.48
CA SER A 134 -14.13 1.28 -15.51
C SER A 134 -13.77 2.75 -15.29
N CYS A 135 -13.34 3.14 -14.09
CA CYS A 135 -13.04 4.51 -13.75
C CYS A 135 -11.55 4.80 -13.86
N GLU A 136 -11.16 5.71 -14.75
CA GLU A 136 -9.74 6.07 -15.00
C GLU A 136 -9.02 6.53 -13.71
N GLU A 137 -9.73 7.21 -12.79
CA GLU A 137 -9.18 7.68 -11.52
C GLU A 137 -8.81 6.53 -10.58
N PHE A 138 -9.50 5.38 -10.66
CA PHE A 138 -9.38 4.27 -9.71
C PHE A 138 -8.71 3.02 -10.27
N LYS A 139 -8.43 2.96 -11.55
CA LYS A 139 -7.94 1.75 -12.25
C LYS A 139 -6.66 1.16 -11.62
N ASP A 140 -5.82 2.01 -11.03
CA ASP A 140 -4.54 1.60 -10.44
C ASP A 140 -4.66 1.13 -8.98
N ILE A 141 -5.86 1.28 -8.37
CA ILE A 141 -6.12 0.79 -7.01
C ILE A 141 -6.02 -0.73 -7.01
N LYS A 142 -5.25 -1.28 -6.07
CA LYS A 142 -5.17 -2.73 -5.87
C LYS A 142 -6.45 -3.25 -5.22
N VAL A 143 -6.99 -4.35 -5.74
CA VAL A 143 -8.23 -4.94 -5.24
C VAL A 143 -7.97 -6.36 -4.77
N LEU A 144 -8.17 -6.60 -3.47
CA LEU A 144 -8.08 -7.89 -2.81
C LEU A 144 -9.48 -8.34 -2.39
N VAL A 145 -9.99 -9.40 -2.98
CA VAL A 145 -11.27 -9.99 -2.57
C VAL A 145 -11.07 -10.82 -1.29
N ILE A 146 -11.98 -10.66 -0.32
CA ILE A 146 -11.99 -11.47 0.91
C ILE A 146 -13.42 -11.97 1.13
N SER A 147 -13.71 -13.21 0.75
CA SER A 147 -15.07 -13.71 0.78
C SER A 147 -15.17 -15.19 1.17
N GLY A 148 -16.33 -15.58 1.71
CA GLY A 148 -16.70 -16.97 1.98
C GLY A 148 -17.36 -17.69 0.79
N MET A 149 -17.41 -17.05 -0.37
CA MET A 149 -18.04 -17.60 -1.56
C MET A 149 -17.23 -18.75 -2.16
N PRO A 150 -17.87 -19.65 -2.93
CA PRO A 150 -17.17 -20.71 -3.64
C PRO A 150 -16.08 -20.20 -4.57
N GLU A 151 -15.06 -21.01 -4.79
CA GLU A 151 -13.89 -20.65 -5.60
C GLU A 151 -14.24 -20.17 -7.01
N THR A 152 -15.30 -20.72 -7.61
CA THR A 152 -15.81 -20.26 -8.92
C THR A 152 -16.15 -18.78 -8.93
N GLN A 153 -16.78 -18.27 -7.89
CA GLN A 153 -17.12 -16.84 -7.78
C GLN A 153 -15.90 -15.97 -7.46
N LEU A 154 -14.90 -16.51 -6.77
CA LEU A 154 -13.64 -15.83 -6.55
C LEU A 154 -12.85 -15.68 -7.86
N ILE A 155 -12.90 -16.69 -8.73
CA ILE A 155 -12.34 -16.64 -10.09
C ILE A 155 -13.09 -15.60 -10.92
N ASP A 156 -14.42 -15.52 -10.83
CA ASP A 156 -15.22 -14.49 -11.51
C ASP A 156 -14.83 -13.07 -11.07
N ALA A 157 -14.50 -12.89 -9.80
CA ALA A 157 -14.01 -11.61 -9.28
C ALA A 157 -12.62 -11.25 -9.86
N VAL A 158 -11.72 -12.22 -10.02
CA VAL A 158 -10.43 -12.02 -10.71
C VAL A 158 -10.66 -11.66 -12.17
N ASN A 159 -11.56 -12.36 -12.86
CA ASN A 159 -11.92 -12.03 -14.25
C ASN A 159 -12.58 -10.64 -14.38
N ALA A 160 -13.26 -10.15 -13.32
CA ALA A 160 -13.80 -8.79 -13.24
C ALA A 160 -12.71 -7.73 -12.97
N GLY A 161 -11.49 -8.14 -12.64
CA GLY A 161 -10.34 -7.26 -12.47
C GLY A 161 -9.78 -7.18 -11.03
N ALA A 162 -10.12 -8.10 -10.12
CA ALA A 162 -9.44 -8.19 -8.83
C ALA A 162 -7.98 -8.62 -9.02
N ASP A 163 -7.06 -8.07 -8.19
CA ASP A 163 -5.64 -8.41 -8.24
C ASP A 163 -5.32 -9.70 -7.43
N GLY A 164 -6.26 -10.17 -6.61
CA GLY A 164 -6.14 -11.40 -5.83
C GLY A 164 -7.36 -11.67 -4.96
N TYR A 165 -7.38 -12.82 -4.31
CA TYR A 165 -8.44 -13.18 -3.38
C TYR A 165 -7.93 -13.98 -2.17
N ILE A 166 -8.72 -13.93 -1.09
CA ILE A 166 -8.58 -14.72 0.13
C ILE A 166 -9.93 -15.35 0.47
N CYS A 167 -9.94 -16.66 0.74
CA CYS A 167 -11.12 -17.37 1.22
C CYS A 167 -11.31 -17.15 2.72
N LYS A 168 -12.53 -16.87 3.17
CA LYS A 168 -12.92 -16.92 4.59
C LYS A 168 -13.16 -18.39 4.99
N PRO A 169 -12.69 -18.87 6.17
CA PRO A 169 -11.86 -18.16 7.16
C PRO A 169 -10.38 -18.10 6.78
N PHE A 170 -9.69 -17.06 7.21
CA PHE A 170 -8.27 -16.84 6.93
C PHE A 170 -7.47 -16.44 8.18
N SER A 171 -6.16 -16.65 8.14
CA SER A 171 -5.24 -16.22 9.20
C SER A 171 -4.80 -14.76 9.02
N ASN A 172 -4.30 -14.15 10.11
CA ASN A 172 -3.71 -12.81 10.05
C ASN A 172 -2.51 -12.77 9.10
N ASP A 173 -1.70 -13.83 9.09
CA ASP A 173 -0.51 -13.92 8.23
C ASP A 173 -0.92 -14.01 6.75
N THR A 174 -1.95 -14.80 6.42
CA THR A 174 -2.50 -14.87 5.07
C THR A 174 -2.93 -13.49 4.57
N LEU A 175 -3.64 -12.71 5.41
CA LEU A 175 -4.06 -11.35 5.05
C LEU A 175 -2.85 -10.45 4.78
N ILE A 176 -1.89 -10.42 5.68
CA ILE A 176 -0.72 -9.54 5.57
C ILE A 176 0.17 -9.91 4.39
N ASP A 177 0.39 -11.21 4.16
CA ASP A 177 1.22 -11.68 3.05
C ASP A 177 0.60 -11.29 1.69
N ASN A 178 -0.72 -11.47 1.51
CA ASN A 178 -1.40 -11.06 0.29
C ASN A 178 -1.36 -9.54 0.08
N VAL A 179 -1.62 -8.76 1.13
CA VAL A 179 -1.53 -7.29 1.06
C VAL A 179 -0.11 -6.85 0.71
N ASN A 180 0.92 -7.43 1.31
CA ASN A 180 2.31 -7.10 1.00
C ASN A 180 2.70 -7.47 -0.43
N ILE A 181 2.24 -8.61 -0.95
CA ILE A 181 2.44 -9.01 -2.35
C ILE A 181 1.87 -7.95 -3.29
N LEU A 182 0.65 -7.48 -3.05
CA LEU A 182 -0.01 -6.46 -3.89
C LEU A 182 0.70 -5.10 -3.86
N PHE A 183 1.36 -4.76 -2.74
CA PHE A 183 2.21 -3.58 -2.63
C PHE A 183 3.64 -3.79 -3.16
N GLY A 184 3.96 -4.95 -3.75
CA GLY A 184 5.30 -5.27 -4.24
C GLY A 184 6.35 -5.41 -3.12
N LYS A 185 5.91 -5.56 -1.87
CA LYS A 185 6.77 -5.82 -0.72
C LYS A 185 7.02 -7.33 -0.63
N ASN A 186 7.89 -7.87 -1.49
CA ASN A 186 8.34 -9.23 -1.31
C ASN A 186 8.95 -9.36 0.09
N ARG A 187 8.53 -10.36 0.83
CA ARG A 187 9.25 -10.86 2.00
C ARG A 187 10.63 -11.30 1.50
N THR A 188 11.61 -10.40 1.53
CA THR A 188 13.00 -10.82 1.47
C THR A 188 13.15 -11.74 2.68
N LEU A 189 13.29 -13.01 2.43
CA LEU A 189 13.62 -14.02 3.41
C LEU A 189 14.77 -13.43 4.25
N LEU A 190 14.46 -12.96 5.46
CA LEU A 190 15.47 -12.76 6.48
C LEU A 190 16.03 -14.16 6.71
N GLY A 191 17.20 -14.40 6.09
CA GLY A 191 17.95 -15.63 6.22
C GLY A 191 18.17 -15.94 7.68
N VAL A 192 18.08 -17.21 7.92
CA VAL A 192 18.58 -17.94 9.08
C VAL A 192 20.00 -17.49 9.44
#